data_9d927d703c647b5f6010c3544fb07bf8
#
_entry.id   9d927d703c647b5f6010c3544fb07bf8
#
_cell.length_a   1.000
_cell.length_b   1.000
_cell.length_c   1.000
_cell.angle_alpha   90.00
_cell.angle_beta   90.00
_cell.angle_gamma   90.00
#
_symmetry.space_group_name_H-M   'P 1'
#
loop_
_entity.id
_entity.type
_entity.pdbx_description
1 polymer ?
#
loop_
_entity_poly.entity_id
_entity_poly.type
_entity_poly.pdbx_seq_one_letter_code
_entity_poly.pdbx_strand_id
1 'polypeptide(L)'
;MKILHVAAHMGGGIGSAYAGLGSCGQEQSVLLLEPPIDTGALDRVRASGFRILSGLDDVDVRKELANADLVVFSWHHHPALTKFLRELPRIPLRSILWCLVSVNYFPYVASEFVQKFNQSIFATPFTLDLPQIKAMGGEWVRERCSVVYGLNDLRRFARLRKIPHEKYAIGYIGTLGFCKLNPDFISFCGEVCLPDVQFMMVGAPSTQRELQASASQKGLSSQFDFLGQIPDVTQALSQMDIFGYLLNPQHFGATENALLEAMAASLPVIALDQCVEQGIIRDGQTGLLVHTPEEYGKAVRYLHDNPQVAERLGAAAREDILERYDIGANRQRFLAACERALTDEKSIHRFDDFFKGEPADWFLTGVNTDRACFEQDCPQDAGRIFGEATKGSPAHYSRYFQEDSRLARWAWNIQRGGEKANES
;
A
#
# COMPACT_ATOMS: atom_id res chain seq x y z
N MET A 1 -23.98 -5.13 15.74
CA MET A 1 -22.80 -4.27 16.00
C MET A 1 -22.82 -3.16 14.96
N LYS A 2 -22.68 -1.91 15.43
CA LYS A 2 -22.56 -0.71 14.57
C LYS A 2 -21.10 -0.30 14.50
N ILE A 3 -20.51 -0.42 13.32
CA ILE A 3 -19.10 -0.05 13.08
C ILE A 3 -19.06 1.22 12.23
N LEU A 4 -18.41 2.25 12.75
CA LEU A 4 -18.09 3.45 12.00
C LEU A 4 -16.63 3.39 11.58
N HIS A 5 -16.37 3.37 10.29
CA HIS A 5 -15.04 3.53 9.74
C HIS A 5 -14.78 5.01 9.45
N VAL A 6 -13.57 5.47 9.74
CA VAL A 6 -13.10 6.81 9.38
C VAL A 6 -11.95 6.64 8.39
N ALA A 7 -12.12 7.14 7.19
CA ALA A 7 -11.13 7.08 6.12
C ALA A 7 -11.02 8.42 5.40
N ALA A 8 -9.83 8.75 4.93
CA ALA A 8 -9.63 9.98 4.17
C ALA A 8 -10.39 9.93 2.84
N HIS A 9 -10.20 8.86 2.07
CA HIS A 9 -10.82 8.62 0.77
C HIS A 9 -11.04 7.12 0.50
N MET A 10 -11.71 6.78 -0.62
CA MET A 10 -11.96 5.38 -1.06
C MET A 10 -11.23 5.01 -2.36
N GLY A 11 -10.19 5.73 -2.75
CA GLY A 11 -9.43 5.40 -3.96
C GLY A 11 -8.45 4.23 -3.78
N GLY A 12 -8.11 3.57 -4.89
CA GLY A 12 -7.04 2.56 -4.95
C GLY A 12 -7.23 1.37 -4.02
N GLY A 13 -6.15 0.98 -3.33
CA GLY A 13 -6.11 -0.20 -2.44
C GLY A 13 -7.07 -0.12 -1.26
N ILE A 14 -7.37 1.09 -0.76
CA ILE A 14 -8.31 1.30 0.36
C ILE A 14 -9.71 0.87 -0.08
N GLY A 15 -10.20 1.40 -1.20
CA GLY A 15 -11.52 1.04 -1.72
C GLY A 15 -11.65 -0.45 -2.01
N SER A 16 -10.59 -1.09 -2.51
CA SER A 16 -10.54 -2.53 -2.72
C SER A 16 -10.66 -3.30 -1.39
N ALA A 17 -9.95 -2.87 -0.34
CA ALA A 17 -10.01 -3.50 0.97
C ALA A 17 -11.43 -3.40 1.58
N TYR A 18 -12.08 -2.24 1.46
CA TYR A 18 -13.45 -2.05 1.94
C TYR A 18 -14.47 -2.86 1.14
N ALA A 19 -14.37 -2.84 -0.19
CA ALA A 19 -15.24 -3.65 -1.05
C ALA A 19 -15.09 -5.14 -0.74
N GLY A 20 -13.86 -5.59 -0.50
CA GLY A 20 -13.56 -6.94 -0.09
C GLY A 20 -14.02 -7.28 1.32
N LEU A 21 -13.92 -6.37 2.27
CA LEU A 21 -14.45 -6.56 3.63
C LEU A 21 -15.97 -6.80 3.58
N GLY A 22 -16.70 -5.94 2.87
CA GLY A 22 -18.16 -5.97 2.84
C GLY A 22 -18.75 -5.71 4.23
N SER A 23 -20.08 -5.71 4.32
CA SER A 23 -20.75 -5.48 5.60
C SER A 23 -20.58 -6.62 6.62
N CYS A 24 -20.22 -7.82 6.18
CA CYS A 24 -20.08 -9.00 7.04
C CYS A 24 -21.31 -9.25 7.96
N GLY A 25 -22.50 -8.86 7.52
CA GLY A 25 -23.73 -8.95 8.32
C GLY A 25 -23.83 -7.94 9.47
N GLN A 26 -22.96 -6.94 9.50
CA GLN A 26 -22.94 -5.87 10.50
C GLN A 26 -23.48 -4.56 9.91
N GLU A 27 -23.95 -3.66 10.75
CA GLU A 27 -24.27 -2.28 10.35
C GLU A 27 -22.95 -1.51 10.24
N GLN A 28 -22.49 -1.27 9.01
CA GLN A 28 -21.22 -0.59 8.76
C GLN A 28 -21.41 0.71 7.99
N SER A 29 -20.75 1.76 8.45
CA SER A 29 -20.72 3.08 7.81
C SER A 29 -19.28 3.50 7.59
N VAL A 30 -19.04 4.29 6.54
CA VAL A 30 -17.72 4.93 6.30
C VAL A 30 -17.92 6.43 6.28
N LEU A 31 -17.25 7.13 7.20
CA LEU A 31 -17.10 8.59 7.19
C LEU A 31 -15.86 8.92 6.32
N LEU A 32 -16.12 9.62 5.21
CA LEU A 32 -15.08 10.14 4.34
C LEU A 32 -14.71 11.56 4.77
N LEU A 33 -13.42 11.79 4.99
CA LEU A 33 -12.89 13.10 5.38
C LEU A 33 -12.63 14.01 4.17
N GLU A 34 -12.61 13.43 2.96
CA GLU A 34 -12.50 14.15 1.69
C GLU A 34 -13.70 13.86 0.78
N PRO A 35 -14.03 14.80 -0.11
CA PRO A 35 -14.98 14.51 -1.18
C PRO A 35 -14.50 13.32 -2.02
N PRO A 36 -15.40 12.39 -2.40
CA PRO A 36 -15.02 11.24 -3.20
C PRO A 36 -14.62 11.67 -4.62
N ILE A 37 -13.39 11.33 -5.02
CA ILE A 37 -12.86 11.59 -6.36
C ILE A 37 -13.12 10.39 -7.29
N ASP A 38 -12.94 9.16 -6.79
CA ASP A 38 -13.18 7.91 -7.53
C ASP A 38 -14.58 7.36 -7.17
N THR A 39 -15.56 7.68 -8.01
CA THR A 39 -16.94 7.21 -7.84
C THR A 39 -17.07 5.71 -8.04
N GLY A 40 -16.27 5.10 -8.93
CA GLY A 40 -16.33 3.65 -9.19
C GLY A 40 -15.87 2.81 -7.99
N ALA A 41 -14.83 3.23 -7.29
CA ALA A 41 -14.42 2.60 -6.04
C ALA A 41 -15.50 2.74 -4.96
N LEU A 42 -16.10 3.94 -4.86
CA LEU A 42 -17.15 4.22 -3.90
C LEU A 42 -18.40 3.37 -4.15
N ASP A 43 -18.78 3.19 -5.41
CA ASP A 43 -19.95 2.39 -5.78
C ASP A 43 -19.75 0.90 -5.44
N ARG A 44 -18.53 0.38 -5.61
CA ARG A 44 -18.20 -0.98 -5.16
C ARG A 44 -18.33 -1.12 -3.64
N VAL A 45 -17.88 -0.13 -2.88
CA VAL A 45 -18.00 -0.12 -1.41
C VAL A 45 -19.46 -0.05 -0.98
N ARG A 46 -20.29 0.80 -1.61
CA ARG A 46 -21.75 0.83 -1.38
C ARG A 46 -22.41 -0.51 -1.69
N ALA A 47 -22.08 -1.10 -2.85
CA ALA A 47 -22.61 -2.39 -3.26
C ALA A 47 -22.23 -3.53 -2.31
N SER A 48 -21.12 -3.40 -1.58
CA SER A 48 -20.69 -4.36 -0.56
C SER A 48 -21.39 -4.17 0.80
N GLY A 49 -22.32 -3.21 0.91
CA GLY A 49 -23.20 -3.04 2.07
C GLY A 49 -22.80 -1.95 3.06
N PHE A 50 -21.88 -1.06 2.70
CA PHE A 50 -21.53 0.10 3.53
C PHE A 50 -22.43 1.30 3.27
N ARG A 51 -22.83 1.99 4.34
CA ARG A 51 -23.41 3.33 4.28
C ARG A 51 -22.28 4.36 4.20
N ILE A 52 -22.28 5.19 3.16
CA ILE A 52 -21.26 6.22 2.96
C ILE A 52 -21.74 7.55 3.51
N LEU A 53 -20.92 8.15 4.35
CA LEU A 53 -21.09 9.45 4.98
C LEU A 53 -20.02 10.41 4.45
N SER A 54 -20.41 11.51 3.86
CA SER A 54 -19.49 12.55 3.37
C SER A 54 -20.11 13.92 3.52
N GLY A 55 -19.26 14.94 3.75
CA GLY A 55 -19.73 16.32 3.87
C GLY A 55 -20.57 16.57 5.12
N LEU A 56 -20.41 15.77 6.18
CA LEU A 56 -21.09 15.98 7.47
C LEU A 56 -20.46 17.19 8.20
N ASP A 57 -21.28 17.91 8.92
CA ASP A 57 -20.81 18.92 9.86
C ASP A 57 -20.33 18.28 11.20
N ASP A 58 -19.74 19.09 12.07
CA ASP A 58 -19.18 18.62 13.34
C ASP A 58 -20.24 18.02 14.27
N VAL A 59 -21.49 18.46 14.20
CA VAL A 59 -22.60 17.95 15.03
C VAL A 59 -22.97 16.54 14.59
N ASP A 60 -23.12 16.34 13.28
CA ASP A 60 -23.42 15.03 12.71
C ASP A 60 -22.26 14.05 12.87
N VAL A 61 -21.01 14.50 12.70
CA VAL A 61 -19.81 13.67 13.00
C VAL A 61 -19.83 13.20 14.46
N ARG A 62 -20.07 14.10 15.41
CA ARG A 62 -20.17 13.76 16.84
C ARG A 62 -21.26 12.73 17.10
N LYS A 63 -22.41 12.87 16.46
CA LYS A 63 -23.55 11.95 16.57
C LYS A 63 -23.21 10.56 16.02
N GLU A 64 -22.58 10.47 14.85
CA GLU A 64 -22.16 9.19 14.28
C GLU A 64 -21.12 8.50 15.16
N LEU A 65 -20.12 9.24 15.68
CA LEU A 65 -19.13 8.72 16.61
C LEU A 65 -19.77 8.19 17.90
N ALA A 66 -20.69 8.94 18.51
CA ALA A 66 -21.36 8.55 19.76
C ALA A 66 -22.25 7.30 19.59
N ASN A 67 -22.91 7.17 18.43
CA ASN A 67 -23.83 6.09 18.12
C ASN A 67 -23.11 4.78 17.73
N ALA A 68 -21.83 4.83 17.38
CA ALA A 68 -21.06 3.65 17.02
C ALA A 68 -20.72 2.79 18.27
N ASP A 69 -20.82 1.47 18.10
CA ASP A 69 -20.30 0.54 19.09
C ASP A 69 -18.77 0.51 19.05
N LEU A 70 -18.21 0.71 17.85
CA LEU A 70 -16.80 0.64 17.52
C LEU A 70 -16.45 1.62 16.38
N VAL A 71 -15.30 2.29 16.48
CA VAL A 71 -14.75 3.19 15.46
C VAL A 71 -13.44 2.64 14.92
N VAL A 72 -13.35 2.44 13.61
CA VAL A 72 -12.17 1.94 12.90
C VAL A 72 -11.52 3.07 12.12
N PHE A 73 -10.27 3.39 12.42
CA PHE A 73 -9.48 4.42 11.74
C PHE A 73 -8.55 3.79 10.70
N SER A 74 -8.77 4.06 9.41
CA SER A 74 -7.98 3.53 8.29
C SER A 74 -6.73 4.36 8.07
N TRP A 75 -5.62 3.90 8.67
CA TRP A 75 -4.37 4.65 8.73
C TRP A 75 -3.45 4.42 7.54
N HIS A 76 -3.00 5.53 6.94
CA HIS A 76 -1.93 5.59 5.93
C HIS A 76 -1.24 6.98 5.91
N HIS A 77 -1.17 7.64 7.05
CA HIS A 77 -0.55 8.95 7.27
C HIS A 77 -1.12 10.07 6.37
N HIS A 78 -2.42 10.05 6.16
CA HIS A 78 -3.11 11.07 5.36
C HIS A 78 -3.33 12.35 6.19
N PRO A 79 -3.01 13.58 5.65
CA PRO A 79 -3.14 14.82 6.40
C PRO A 79 -4.55 15.07 6.96
N ALA A 80 -5.62 14.75 6.19
CA ALA A 80 -6.99 14.87 6.68
C ALA A 80 -7.25 13.97 7.89
N LEU A 81 -6.78 12.71 7.88
CA LEU A 81 -6.97 11.80 9.00
C LEU A 81 -6.10 12.19 10.20
N THR A 82 -4.89 12.68 9.98
CA THR A 82 -4.02 13.20 11.05
C THR A 82 -4.69 14.38 11.75
N LYS A 83 -5.24 15.35 10.97
CA LYS A 83 -6.01 16.46 11.51
C LYS A 83 -7.23 15.98 12.29
N PHE A 84 -8.02 15.07 11.71
CA PHE A 84 -9.22 14.53 12.34
C PHE A 84 -8.91 13.85 13.69
N LEU A 85 -7.85 13.02 13.76
CA LEU A 85 -7.44 12.37 15.00
C LEU A 85 -6.98 13.38 16.05
N ARG A 86 -6.18 14.40 15.67
CA ARG A 86 -5.75 15.45 16.58
C ARG A 86 -6.91 16.24 17.17
N GLU A 87 -7.94 16.50 16.37
CA GLU A 87 -9.15 17.24 16.74
C GLU A 87 -10.30 16.33 17.18
N LEU A 88 -10.04 15.03 17.40
CA LEU A 88 -11.06 14.04 17.73
C LEU A 88 -11.93 14.52 18.90
N PRO A 89 -13.25 14.55 18.75
CA PRO A 89 -14.16 14.93 19.80
C PRO A 89 -13.95 14.10 21.07
N ARG A 90 -13.99 14.73 22.23
CA ARG A 90 -13.85 14.05 23.54
C ARG A 90 -15.11 13.27 23.89
N ILE A 91 -15.37 12.23 23.11
CA ILE A 91 -16.49 11.29 23.28
C ILE A 91 -15.90 9.93 23.61
N PRO A 92 -16.44 9.19 24.60
CA PRO A 92 -15.98 7.85 24.88
C PRO A 92 -16.21 6.91 23.69
N LEU A 93 -15.14 6.31 23.17
CA LEU A 93 -15.14 5.42 22.02
C LEU A 93 -14.45 4.10 22.35
N ARG A 94 -14.74 3.05 21.57
CA ARG A 94 -13.83 1.93 21.33
C ARG A 94 -13.21 2.11 19.99
N SER A 95 -11.90 2.01 19.89
CA SER A 95 -11.16 2.38 18.67
C SER A 95 -10.32 1.23 18.16
N ILE A 96 -10.30 1.08 16.84
CA ILE A 96 -9.36 0.20 16.14
C ILE A 96 -8.51 1.03 15.19
N LEU A 97 -7.20 0.84 15.24
CA LEU A 97 -6.29 1.26 14.19
C LEU A 97 -6.27 0.18 13.10
N TRP A 98 -6.75 0.50 11.90
CA TRP A 98 -6.56 -0.36 10.73
C TRP A 98 -5.45 0.20 9.87
N CYS A 99 -4.25 -0.36 10.02
CA CYS A 99 -3.04 0.12 9.36
C CYS A 99 -2.90 -0.53 7.99
N LEU A 100 -3.01 0.26 6.93
CA LEU A 100 -3.03 -0.17 5.54
C LEU A 100 -1.66 -0.03 4.85
N VAL A 101 -0.62 0.26 5.61
CA VAL A 101 0.78 0.39 5.18
C VAL A 101 1.68 -0.52 6.01
N SER A 102 2.89 -0.81 5.52
CA SER A 102 3.84 -1.73 6.17
C SER A 102 4.42 -1.20 7.48
N VAL A 103 4.41 0.11 7.69
CA VAL A 103 4.93 0.86 8.85
C VAL A 103 6.44 0.72 9.10
N ASN A 104 7.16 0.13 8.17
CA ASN A 104 8.61 -0.09 8.29
C ASN A 104 9.40 1.19 8.01
N TYR A 105 9.10 1.82 6.88
CA TYR A 105 9.69 3.09 6.44
C TYR A 105 8.67 4.21 6.55
N PHE A 106 8.62 5.11 5.56
CA PHE A 106 7.58 6.12 5.49
C PHE A 106 6.30 5.52 4.84
N PRO A 107 5.13 5.70 5.45
CA PRO A 107 4.90 6.29 6.77
C PRO A 107 5.21 5.31 7.92
N TYR A 108 6.14 5.70 8.76
CA TYR A 108 6.45 4.99 10.00
C TYR A 108 5.31 5.15 11.01
N VAL A 109 5.13 4.15 11.87
CA VAL A 109 4.14 4.22 12.96
C VAL A 109 4.82 3.87 14.27
N ALA A 110 4.88 4.85 15.17
CA ALA A 110 5.48 4.67 16.49
C ALA A 110 4.61 3.80 17.40
N SER A 111 5.24 3.06 18.32
CA SER A 111 4.56 2.25 19.36
C SER A 111 3.55 3.06 20.16
N GLU A 112 3.90 4.29 20.54
CA GLU A 112 3.03 5.18 21.32
C GLU A 112 1.74 5.53 20.58
N PHE A 113 1.78 5.60 19.24
CA PHE A 113 0.58 5.82 18.44
C PHE A 113 -0.30 4.58 18.40
N VAL A 114 0.30 3.40 18.17
CA VAL A 114 -0.41 2.11 18.16
C VAL A 114 -1.11 1.86 19.49
N GLN A 115 -0.45 2.16 20.61
CA GLN A 115 -0.96 1.97 21.97
C GLN A 115 -2.11 2.91 22.36
N LYS A 116 -2.41 3.91 21.54
CA LYS A 116 -3.57 4.80 21.78
C LYS A 116 -4.92 4.18 21.37
N PHE A 117 -4.89 3.04 20.68
CA PHE A 117 -6.10 2.34 20.25
C PHE A 117 -6.38 1.09 21.12
N ASN A 118 -7.64 0.70 21.19
CA ASN A 118 -8.03 -0.53 21.91
C ASN A 118 -7.49 -1.77 21.19
N GLN A 119 -7.55 -1.79 19.85
CA GLN A 119 -6.99 -2.86 19.02
C GLN A 119 -6.29 -2.24 17.81
N SER A 120 -5.35 -2.99 17.22
CA SER A 120 -4.67 -2.63 15.99
C SER A 120 -4.69 -3.77 15.00
N ILE A 121 -5.03 -3.48 13.76
CA ILE A 121 -5.07 -4.42 12.64
C ILE A 121 -4.00 -4.00 11.64
N PHE A 122 -3.08 -4.91 11.35
CA PHE A 122 -2.04 -4.74 10.33
C PHE A 122 -2.35 -5.59 9.10
N ALA A 123 -1.92 -5.13 7.94
CA ALA A 123 -2.22 -5.83 6.67
C ALA A 123 -1.21 -6.94 6.34
N THR A 124 -0.14 -7.08 7.12
CA THR A 124 0.91 -8.08 6.92
C THR A 124 1.49 -8.55 8.25
N PRO A 125 1.85 -9.84 8.41
CA PRO A 125 2.53 -10.33 9.61
C PRO A 125 3.93 -9.72 9.77
N PHE A 126 4.59 -9.31 8.68
CA PHE A 126 5.88 -8.61 8.72
C PHE A 126 5.90 -7.44 9.71
N THR A 127 4.79 -6.69 9.80
CA THR A 127 4.67 -5.57 10.73
C THR A 127 4.85 -6.00 12.20
N LEU A 128 4.38 -7.19 12.59
CA LEU A 128 4.50 -7.66 13.97
C LEU A 128 5.96 -7.96 14.37
N ASP A 129 6.83 -8.16 13.39
CA ASP A 129 8.25 -8.44 13.60
C ASP A 129 9.12 -7.18 13.72
N LEU A 130 8.56 -6.02 13.41
CA LEU A 130 9.29 -4.74 13.46
C LEU A 130 9.70 -4.38 14.90
N PRO A 131 10.89 -3.77 15.09
CA PRO A 131 11.41 -3.43 16.41
C PRO A 131 10.47 -2.60 17.26
N GLN A 132 9.81 -1.58 16.67
CA GLN A 132 8.86 -0.71 17.39
C GLN A 132 7.60 -1.45 17.83
N ILE A 133 7.18 -2.49 17.11
CA ILE A 133 6.01 -3.30 17.49
C ILE A 133 6.41 -4.31 18.57
N LYS A 134 7.55 -5.00 18.40
CA LYS A 134 8.09 -5.92 19.43
C LYS A 134 8.39 -5.23 20.76
N ALA A 135 8.80 -3.96 20.72
CA ALA A 135 9.08 -3.17 21.92
C ALA A 135 7.85 -2.96 22.85
N MET A 136 6.63 -3.12 22.32
CA MET A 136 5.41 -3.06 23.14
C MET A 136 5.20 -4.28 24.06
N GLY A 137 6.00 -5.32 23.88
CA GLY A 137 5.91 -6.57 24.65
C GLY A 137 5.02 -7.62 23.99
N GLY A 138 5.48 -8.87 24.01
CA GLY A 138 4.83 -9.97 23.29
C GLY A 138 3.40 -10.27 23.75
N GLU A 139 3.08 -10.07 25.03
CA GLU A 139 1.73 -10.26 25.57
C GLU A 139 0.79 -9.19 25.03
N TRP A 140 1.18 -7.92 25.12
CA TRP A 140 0.41 -6.79 24.60
C TRP A 140 0.13 -6.97 23.08
N VAL A 141 1.14 -7.36 22.31
CA VAL A 141 0.99 -7.58 20.87
C VAL A 141 0.00 -8.71 20.57
N ARG A 142 0.06 -9.83 21.30
CA ARG A 142 -0.88 -10.96 21.11
C ARG A 142 -2.32 -10.58 21.42
N GLU A 143 -2.53 -9.74 22.44
CA GLU A 143 -3.88 -9.34 22.88
C GLU A 143 -4.46 -8.21 22.03
N ARG A 144 -3.63 -7.27 21.59
CA ARG A 144 -4.06 -6.00 20.99
C ARG A 144 -3.79 -5.87 19.51
N CYS A 145 -2.97 -6.74 18.91
CA CYS A 145 -2.67 -6.70 17.50
C CYS A 145 -3.21 -7.91 16.75
N SER A 146 -3.64 -7.67 15.52
CA SER A 146 -4.15 -8.70 14.61
C SER A 146 -3.58 -8.50 13.23
N VAL A 147 -3.50 -9.58 12.45
CA VAL A 147 -3.20 -9.51 11.02
C VAL A 147 -4.45 -9.86 10.23
N VAL A 148 -4.88 -8.91 9.39
CA VAL A 148 -5.90 -9.12 8.36
C VAL A 148 -5.22 -8.87 7.04
N TYR A 149 -4.93 -9.92 6.31
CA TYR A 149 -4.32 -9.84 4.99
C TYR A 149 -5.21 -9.07 4.01
N GLY A 150 -4.72 -8.82 2.80
CA GLY A 150 -5.50 -8.14 1.77
C GLY A 150 -6.89 -8.72 1.58
N LEU A 151 -7.87 -7.84 1.57
CA LEU A 151 -9.28 -8.19 1.37
C LEU A 151 -9.66 -8.02 -0.11
N ASN A 152 -8.84 -8.57 -1.01
CA ASN A 152 -9.15 -8.61 -2.45
C ASN A 152 -9.71 -9.99 -2.81
N ASP A 153 -10.79 -10.04 -3.62
CA ASP A 153 -11.28 -11.34 -4.14
C ASP A 153 -10.39 -11.82 -5.27
N LEU A 154 -9.44 -12.66 -4.91
CA LEU A 154 -8.45 -13.22 -5.83
C LEU A 154 -9.02 -14.32 -6.75
N ARG A 155 -10.22 -14.86 -6.48
CA ARG A 155 -10.80 -15.97 -7.25
C ARG A 155 -11.06 -15.61 -8.70
N ARG A 156 -11.32 -14.33 -9.01
CA ARG A 156 -11.50 -13.85 -10.39
C ARG A 156 -10.23 -14.03 -11.22
N PHE A 157 -9.06 -13.83 -10.63
CA PHE A 157 -7.76 -13.98 -11.29
C PHE A 157 -7.41 -15.46 -11.49
N ALA A 158 -7.82 -16.33 -10.58
CA ALA A 158 -7.61 -17.78 -10.68
C ALA A 158 -8.30 -18.44 -11.88
N ARG A 159 -9.19 -17.74 -12.56
CA ARG A 159 -9.92 -18.22 -13.74
C ARG A 159 -9.34 -17.72 -15.06
N LEU A 160 -8.30 -16.87 -15.00
CA LEU A 160 -7.68 -16.32 -16.20
C LEU A 160 -7.04 -17.43 -17.03
N ARG A 161 -7.09 -17.23 -18.35
CA ARG A 161 -6.40 -18.07 -19.32
C ARG A 161 -5.39 -17.21 -20.06
N LYS A 162 -4.22 -17.76 -20.31
CA LYS A 162 -3.19 -17.11 -21.09
C LYS A 162 -3.70 -16.80 -22.50
N ILE A 163 -3.48 -15.58 -22.95
CA ILE A 163 -3.77 -15.15 -24.34
C ILE A 163 -2.46 -15.30 -25.12
N PRO A 164 -2.46 -16.02 -26.25
CA PRO A 164 -1.28 -16.15 -27.11
C PRO A 164 -0.76 -14.80 -27.56
N HIS A 165 0.55 -14.61 -27.53
CA HIS A 165 1.26 -13.41 -27.96
C HIS A 165 2.62 -13.80 -28.55
N GLU A 166 3.23 -12.89 -29.33
CA GLU A 166 4.45 -13.20 -30.09
C GLU A 166 5.73 -13.03 -29.28
N LYS A 167 5.78 -12.02 -28.41
CA LYS A 167 6.97 -11.67 -27.63
C LYS A 167 6.90 -12.23 -26.22
N TYR A 168 8.05 -12.52 -25.64
CA TYR A 168 8.11 -12.91 -24.23
C TYR A 168 7.81 -11.70 -23.33
N ALA A 169 6.67 -11.71 -22.66
CA ALA A 169 6.11 -10.58 -21.96
C ALA A 169 6.40 -10.62 -20.46
N ILE A 170 7.13 -9.63 -19.97
CA ILE A 170 7.39 -9.40 -18.54
C ILE A 170 6.56 -8.22 -18.09
N GLY A 171 5.63 -8.44 -17.16
CA GLY A 171 4.71 -7.41 -16.73
C GLY A 171 5.04 -6.81 -15.37
N TYR A 172 4.71 -5.54 -15.21
CA TYR A 172 4.60 -4.84 -13.95
C TYR A 172 3.24 -4.14 -13.87
N ILE A 173 2.57 -4.27 -12.74
CA ILE A 173 1.33 -3.55 -12.44
C ILE A 173 1.49 -2.79 -11.13
N GLY A 174 1.29 -1.48 -11.18
CA GLY A 174 1.39 -0.63 -9.99
C GLY A 174 1.60 0.84 -10.35
N THR A 175 1.70 1.70 -9.35
CA THR A 175 2.09 3.10 -9.56
C THR A 175 3.49 3.13 -10.19
N LEU A 176 3.61 3.80 -11.34
CA LEU A 176 4.91 4.05 -11.99
C LEU A 176 5.58 5.28 -11.36
N GLY A 177 5.78 5.23 -10.05
CA GLY A 177 6.38 6.28 -9.24
C GLY A 177 7.46 5.69 -8.33
N PHE A 178 8.55 6.40 -8.13
CA PHE A 178 9.69 5.92 -7.32
C PHE A 178 9.40 5.85 -5.81
N CYS A 179 8.25 6.29 -5.37
CA CYS A 179 7.74 5.94 -4.04
C CYS A 179 7.39 4.46 -3.91
N LYS A 180 7.19 3.76 -5.05
CA LYS A 180 6.85 2.34 -5.09
C LYS A 180 7.77 1.55 -6.02
N LEU A 181 7.96 1.98 -7.26
CA LEU A 181 8.82 1.32 -8.23
C LEU A 181 10.30 1.53 -7.88
N ASN A 182 11.13 0.51 -8.07
CA ASN A 182 12.56 0.63 -7.87
C ASN A 182 13.15 1.71 -8.80
N PRO A 183 13.94 2.66 -8.27
CA PRO A 183 14.59 3.68 -9.12
C PRO A 183 15.49 3.09 -10.21
N ASP A 184 16.09 1.92 -9.97
CA ASP A 184 16.97 1.22 -10.90
C ASP A 184 16.23 0.22 -11.80
N PHE A 185 14.91 0.29 -11.88
CA PHE A 185 14.05 -0.67 -12.61
C PHE A 185 14.56 -0.95 -14.03
N ILE A 186 14.95 0.09 -14.78
CA ILE A 186 15.47 -0.05 -16.14
C ILE A 186 16.82 -0.79 -16.17
N SER A 187 17.64 -0.67 -15.12
CA SER A 187 18.89 -1.44 -14.99
C SER A 187 18.61 -2.93 -14.83
N PHE A 188 17.62 -3.29 -14.02
CA PHE A 188 17.16 -4.67 -13.89
C PHE A 188 16.66 -5.23 -15.23
N CYS A 189 15.86 -4.46 -15.97
CA CYS A 189 15.36 -4.85 -17.28
C CYS A 189 16.51 -5.04 -18.30
N GLY A 190 17.56 -4.23 -18.23
CA GLY A 190 18.73 -4.32 -19.10
C GLY A 190 19.51 -5.63 -18.96
N GLU A 191 19.49 -6.25 -17.78
CA GLU A 191 20.16 -7.53 -17.52
C GLU A 191 19.41 -8.76 -18.06
N VAL A 192 18.18 -8.58 -18.55
CA VAL A 192 17.38 -9.69 -19.08
C VAL A 192 18.00 -10.28 -20.36
N CYS A 193 18.47 -9.43 -21.27
CA CYS A 193 19.22 -9.81 -22.48
C CYS A 193 18.53 -10.89 -23.34
N LEU A 194 17.22 -10.86 -23.47
CA LEU A 194 16.45 -11.69 -24.39
C LEU A 194 16.05 -10.86 -25.62
N PRO A 195 16.21 -11.38 -26.87
CA PRO A 195 15.99 -10.58 -28.10
C PRO A 195 14.54 -10.15 -28.30
N ASP A 196 13.59 -11.01 -27.93
CA ASP A 196 12.15 -10.81 -28.18
C ASP A 196 11.37 -10.53 -26.89
N VAL A 197 12.01 -9.84 -25.92
CA VAL A 197 11.35 -9.48 -24.66
C VAL A 197 10.52 -8.20 -24.83
N GLN A 198 9.36 -8.17 -24.16
CA GLN A 198 8.50 -6.99 -24.01
C GLN A 198 8.25 -6.74 -22.53
N PHE A 199 8.54 -5.52 -22.06
CA PHE A 199 8.20 -5.07 -20.72
C PHE A 199 6.87 -4.31 -20.75
N MET A 200 5.82 -4.90 -20.17
CA MET A 200 4.48 -4.33 -20.10
C MET A 200 4.30 -3.55 -18.79
N MET A 201 4.21 -2.23 -18.88
CA MET A 201 4.13 -1.32 -17.73
C MET A 201 2.71 -0.80 -17.56
N VAL A 202 2.00 -1.27 -16.52
CA VAL A 202 0.60 -0.90 -16.25
C VAL A 202 0.51 -0.09 -14.97
N GLY A 203 -0.03 1.12 -15.05
CA GLY A 203 -0.27 1.95 -13.88
C GLY A 203 -0.26 3.44 -14.13
N ALA A 204 -0.52 4.21 -13.07
CA ALA A 204 -0.50 5.66 -13.14
C ALA A 204 0.92 6.17 -13.46
N PRO A 205 1.08 7.08 -14.44
CA PRO A 205 2.37 7.39 -15.05
C PRO A 205 3.14 8.51 -14.32
N SER A 206 3.33 8.43 -13.01
CA SER A 206 3.97 9.50 -12.22
C SER A 206 5.41 9.81 -12.70
N THR A 207 6.21 8.78 -13.01
CA THR A 207 7.60 8.93 -13.46
C THR A 207 7.85 8.30 -14.85
N GLN A 208 6.81 8.17 -15.67
CA GLN A 208 6.94 7.50 -16.97
C GLN A 208 7.99 8.16 -17.88
N ARG A 209 8.09 9.50 -17.88
CA ARG A 209 9.08 10.21 -18.71
C ARG A 209 10.52 9.87 -18.31
N GLU A 210 10.78 9.76 -17.02
CA GLU A 210 12.10 9.37 -16.48
C GLU A 210 12.43 7.93 -16.85
N LEU A 211 11.47 7.00 -16.73
CA LEU A 211 11.65 5.61 -17.16
C LEU A 211 11.92 5.50 -18.65
N GLN A 212 11.20 6.25 -19.49
CA GLN A 212 11.41 6.30 -20.94
C GLN A 212 12.78 6.87 -21.31
N ALA A 213 13.22 7.94 -20.63
CA ALA A 213 14.54 8.51 -20.84
C ALA A 213 15.65 7.53 -20.48
N SER A 214 15.54 6.85 -19.31
CA SER A 214 16.49 5.83 -18.88
C SER A 214 16.51 4.63 -19.83
N ALA A 215 15.35 4.16 -20.31
CA ALA A 215 15.26 3.10 -21.31
C ALA A 215 15.94 3.50 -22.64
N SER A 216 15.77 4.76 -23.05
CA SER A 216 16.41 5.29 -24.26
C SER A 216 17.93 5.33 -24.13
N GLN A 217 18.44 5.80 -23.00
CA GLN A 217 19.89 5.82 -22.73
C GLN A 217 20.52 4.42 -22.75
N LYS A 218 19.76 3.38 -22.36
CA LYS A 218 20.22 1.99 -22.41
C LYS A 218 19.89 1.26 -23.72
N GLY A 219 19.29 1.92 -24.70
CA GLY A 219 18.91 1.32 -25.98
C GLY A 219 17.73 0.33 -25.90
N LEU A 220 16.92 0.42 -24.85
CA LEU A 220 15.83 -0.51 -24.55
C LEU A 220 14.44 0.02 -24.95
N SER A 221 14.31 1.21 -25.53
CA SER A 221 13.02 1.88 -25.78
C SER A 221 11.99 1.02 -26.51
N SER A 222 12.42 0.20 -27.49
CA SER A 222 11.53 -0.66 -28.28
C SER A 222 11.00 -1.87 -27.52
N GLN A 223 11.54 -2.15 -26.34
CA GLN A 223 11.12 -3.27 -25.50
C GLN A 223 10.07 -2.87 -24.45
N PHE A 224 9.80 -1.57 -24.27
CA PHE A 224 8.85 -1.09 -23.28
C PHE A 224 7.52 -0.67 -23.90
N ASP A 225 6.43 -1.18 -23.29
CA ASP A 225 5.06 -0.79 -23.59
C ASP A 225 4.40 -0.21 -22.33
N PHE A 226 4.09 1.09 -22.36
CA PHE A 226 3.46 1.82 -21.28
C PHE A 226 1.96 1.92 -21.51
N LEU A 227 1.20 1.04 -20.90
CA LEU A 227 -0.26 0.91 -21.09
C LEU A 227 -1.08 1.92 -20.28
N GLY A 228 -0.42 2.69 -19.40
CA GLY A 228 -1.12 3.62 -18.51
C GLY A 228 -1.98 2.91 -17.47
N GLN A 229 -2.89 3.67 -16.87
CA GLN A 229 -3.83 3.13 -15.90
C GLN A 229 -5.02 2.49 -16.63
N ILE A 230 -5.25 1.20 -16.41
CA ILE A 230 -6.36 0.45 -16.99
C ILE A 230 -7.37 0.05 -15.91
N PRO A 231 -8.68 0.04 -16.22
CA PRO A 231 -9.73 -0.28 -15.24
C PRO A 231 -9.73 -1.74 -14.79
N ASP A 232 -9.36 -2.66 -15.68
CA ASP A 232 -9.31 -4.10 -15.43
C ASP A 232 -7.98 -4.68 -15.90
N VAL A 233 -7.18 -5.16 -14.96
CA VAL A 233 -5.85 -5.71 -15.21
C VAL A 233 -5.87 -7.17 -15.69
N THR A 234 -7.04 -7.81 -15.75
CA THR A 234 -7.15 -9.23 -16.11
C THR A 234 -6.64 -9.53 -17.51
N GLN A 235 -6.92 -8.64 -18.46
CA GLN A 235 -6.43 -8.78 -19.83
C GLN A 235 -4.91 -8.64 -19.88
N ALA A 236 -4.34 -7.67 -19.18
CA ALA A 236 -2.89 -7.50 -19.14
C ALA A 236 -2.20 -8.70 -18.50
N LEU A 237 -2.69 -9.19 -17.34
CA LEU A 237 -2.16 -10.38 -16.69
C LEU A 237 -2.24 -11.62 -17.61
N SER A 238 -3.29 -11.76 -18.43
CA SER A 238 -3.44 -12.87 -19.38
C SER A 238 -2.40 -12.86 -20.53
N GLN A 239 -1.76 -11.73 -20.77
CA GLN A 239 -0.74 -11.53 -21.81
C GLN A 239 0.70 -11.56 -21.28
N MET A 240 0.90 -11.79 -19.98
CA MET A 240 2.21 -11.84 -19.36
C MET A 240 2.71 -13.28 -19.26
N ASP A 241 4.03 -13.48 -19.41
CA ASP A 241 4.74 -14.73 -19.16
C ASP A 241 5.34 -14.76 -17.76
N ILE A 242 5.86 -13.63 -17.31
CA ILE A 242 6.44 -13.40 -15.97
C ILE A 242 5.87 -12.12 -15.39
N PHE A 243 5.69 -12.08 -14.09
CA PHE A 243 5.41 -10.85 -13.36
C PHE A 243 6.68 -10.40 -12.62
N GLY A 244 7.29 -9.30 -13.07
CA GLY A 244 8.48 -8.70 -12.50
C GLY A 244 8.09 -7.62 -11.49
N TYR A 245 8.24 -7.90 -10.19
CA TYR A 245 7.79 -6.99 -9.14
C TYR A 245 8.96 -6.37 -8.37
N LEU A 246 9.61 -5.42 -9.03
CA LEU A 246 10.81 -4.75 -8.54
C LEU A 246 10.44 -3.43 -7.87
N LEU A 247 10.23 -3.46 -6.58
CA LEU A 247 9.82 -2.31 -5.80
C LEU A 247 11.01 -1.56 -5.17
N ASN A 248 10.78 -0.28 -4.86
CA ASN A 248 11.71 0.53 -4.07
C ASN A 248 11.90 -0.16 -2.70
N PRO A 249 13.13 -0.36 -2.22
CA PRO A 249 13.37 -0.95 -0.90
C PRO A 249 12.69 -0.23 0.26
N GLN A 250 12.38 1.05 0.11
CA GLN A 250 11.70 1.88 1.11
C GLN A 250 10.19 2.03 0.85
N HIS A 251 9.58 1.20 0.01
CA HIS A 251 8.16 1.33 -0.31
C HIS A 251 7.25 1.11 0.91
N PHE A 252 6.07 1.71 0.86
CA PHE A 252 5.07 1.67 1.94
C PHE A 252 4.10 0.48 1.87
N GLY A 253 4.21 -0.35 0.86
CA GLY A 253 3.26 -1.43 0.60
C GLY A 253 3.18 -2.45 1.73
N ALA A 254 2.00 -3.01 1.93
CA ALA A 254 1.74 -4.01 2.96
C ALA A 254 1.05 -5.27 2.42
N THR A 255 0.09 -5.10 1.51
CA THR A 255 -0.69 -6.21 0.94
C THR A 255 -0.18 -6.64 -0.43
N GLU A 256 0.41 -5.71 -1.19
CA GLU A 256 0.92 -5.94 -2.55
C GLU A 256 -0.11 -6.60 -3.48
N ASN A 257 -1.28 -5.97 -3.62
CA ASN A 257 -2.41 -6.54 -4.38
C ASN A 257 -2.03 -7.01 -5.77
N ALA A 258 -1.22 -6.23 -6.52
CA ALA A 258 -0.82 -6.62 -7.88
C ALA A 258 0.01 -7.91 -7.90
N LEU A 259 0.89 -8.11 -6.91
CA LEU A 259 1.64 -9.34 -6.74
C LEU A 259 0.70 -10.53 -6.45
N LEU A 260 -0.25 -10.34 -5.52
CA LEU A 260 -1.24 -11.37 -5.18
C LEU A 260 -2.13 -11.72 -6.39
N GLU A 261 -2.52 -10.73 -7.18
CA GLU A 261 -3.32 -10.89 -8.40
C GLU A 261 -2.57 -11.70 -9.47
N ALA A 262 -1.28 -11.38 -9.67
CA ALA A 262 -0.41 -12.13 -10.58
C ALA A 262 -0.19 -13.56 -10.12
N MET A 263 0.08 -13.79 -8.84
CA MET A 263 0.21 -15.13 -8.26
C MET A 263 -1.10 -15.92 -8.38
N ALA A 264 -2.25 -15.30 -8.10
CA ALA A 264 -3.56 -15.92 -8.28
C ALA A 264 -3.87 -16.26 -9.75
N ALA A 265 -3.32 -15.49 -10.70
CA ALA A 265 -3.39 -15.78 -12.15
C ALA A 265 -2.43 -16.90 -12.61
N SER A 266 -1.72 -17.55 -11.69
CA SER A 266 -0.67 -18.55 -11.96
C SER A 266 0.53 -18.01 -12.75
N LEU A 267 0.82 -16.73 -12.69
CA LEU A 267 2.04 -16.20 -13.27
C LEU A 267 3.24 -16.55 -12.38
N PRO A 268 4.36 -17.00 -12.94
CA PRO A 268 5.62 -17.04 -12.21
C PRO A 268 6.02 -15.61 -11.87
N VAL A 269 6.37 -15.38 -10.61
CA VAL A 269 6.71 -14.05 -10.12
C VAL A 269 8.20 -13.97 -9.75
N ILE A 270 8.82 -12.84 -10.05
CA ILE A 270 10.17 -12.50 -9.60
C ILE A 270 10.09 -11.17 -8.88
N ALA A 271 10.52 -11.12 -7.62
CA ALA A 271 10.53 -9.90 -6.81
C ALA A 271 11.87 -9.70 -6.12
N LEU A 272 12.09 -8.50 -5.59
CA LEU A 272 13.23 -8.26 -4.72
C LEU A 272 13.04 -8.95 -3.37
N ASP A 273 14.14 -9.50 -2.84
CA ASP A 273 14.17 -10.13 -1.51
C ASP A 273 14.19 -9.05 -0.42
N GLN A 274 13.01 -8.55 -0.10
CA GLN A 274 12.85 -7.43 0.82
C GLN A 274 11.50 -7.44 1.54
N CYS A 275 11.48 -6.92 2.75
CA CYS A 275 10.27 -6.52 3.49
C CYS A 275 9.08 -7.49 3.35
N VAL A 276 8.00 -6.98 2.77
CA VAL A 276 6.71 -7.68 2.68
C VAL A 276 6.74 -8.82 1.66
N GLU A 277 7.53 -8.69 0.60
CA GLU A 277 7.66 -9.68 -0.47
C GLU A 277 8.17 -11.03 0.05
N GLN A 278 9.11 -11.02 1.01
CA GLN A 278 9.59 -12.23 1.71
C GLN A 278 8.46 -12.99 2.44
N GLY A 279 7.45 -12.26 2.93
CA GLY A 279 6.28 -12.86 3.59
C GLY A 279 5.25 -13.41 2.60
N ILE A 280 5.27 -12.94 1.36
CA ILE A 280 4.32 -13.35 0.31
C ILE A 280 4.88 -14.49 -0.52
N ILE A 281 6.12 -14.38 -0.99
CA ILE A 281 6.78 -15.35 -1.87
C ILE A 281 7.61 -16.32 -1.04
N ARG A 282 7.45 -17.61 -1.29
CA ARG A 282 8.36 -18.67 -0.82
C ARG A 282 9.36 -18.95 -1.93
N ASP A 283 10.60 -18.46 -1.75
CA ASP A 283 11.64 -18.54 -2.77
C ASP A 283 11.85 -19.96 -3.30
N GLY A 284 11.94 -20.10 -4.62
CA GLY A 284 12.07 -21.37 -5.35
C GLY A 284 10.82 -22.27 -5.33
N GLN A 285 9.75 -21.87 -4.60
CA GLN A 285 8.51 -22.63 -4.45
C GLN A 285 7.32 -21.95 -5.11
N THR A 286 7.05 -20.67 -4.73
CA THR A 286 5.91 -19.89 -5.24
C THR A 286 6.34 -18.68 -6.06
N GLY A 287 7.62 -18.52 -6.33
CA GLY A 287 8.25 -17.45 -7.08
C GLY A 287 9.75 -17.46 -6.85
N LEU A 288 10.44 -16.44 -7.35
CA LEU A 288 11.86 -16.25 -7.16
C LEU A 288 12.11 -14.89 -6.48
N LEU A 289 13.01 -14.87 -5.49
CA LEU A 289 13.49 -13.67 -4.84
C LEU A 289 14.92 -13.37 -5.31
N VAL A 290 15.20 -12.10 -5.64
CA VAL A 290 16.48 -11.66 -6.18
C VAL A 290 16.97 -10.40 -5.46
N HIS A 291 18.28 -10.13 -5.49
CA HIS A 291 18.87 -8.99 -4.80
C HIS A 291 19.47 -7.95 -5.77
N THR A 292 19.88 -8.38 -6.95
CA THR A 292 20.63 -7.54 -7.90
C THR A 292 20.03 -7.59 -9.31
N PRO A 293 20.35 -6.60 -10.17
CA PRO A 293 19.97 -6.64 -11.58
C PRO A 293 20.43 -7.91 -12.30
N GLU A 294 21.65 -8.37 -12.04
CA GLU A 294 22.23 -9.57 -12.64
C GLU A 294 21.48 -10.83 -12.22
N GLU A 295 21.08 -10.93 -10.94
CA GLU A 295 20.27 -12.06 -10.44
C GLU A 295 18.89 -12.04 -11.09
N TYR A 296 18.28 -10.88 -11.25
CA TYR A 296 17.00 -10.73 -11.95
C TYR A 296 17.09 -11.23 -13.40
N GLY A 297 18.09 -10.74 -14.15
CA GLY A 297 18.32 -11.17 -15.52
C GLY A 297 18.54 -12.68 -15.64
N LYS A 298 19.30 -13.27 -14.71
CA LYS A 298 19.50 -14.75 -14.64
C LYS A 298 18.18 -15.48 -14.34
N ALA A 299 17.39 -14.98 -13.39
CA ALA A 299 16.10 -15.57 -13.00
C ALA A 299 15.11 -15.55 -14.17
N VAL A 300 15.02 -14.43 -14.91
CA VAL A 300 14.17 -14.32 -16.09
C VAL A 300 14.59 -15.31 -17.17
N ARG A 301 15.88 -15.34 -17.54
CA ARG A 301 16.37 -16.31 -18.54
C ARG A 301 16.16 -17.76 -18.10
N TYR A 302 16.38 -18.07 -16.82
CA TYR A 302 16.12 -19.40 -16.27
C TYR A 302 14.67 -19.84 -16.46
N LEU A 303 13.70 -18.97 -16.18
CA LEU A 303 12.27 -19.28 -16.37
C LEU A 303 11.89 -19.34 -17.85
N HIS A 304 12.48 -18.50 -18.70
CA HIS A 304 12.29 -18.54 -20.14
C HIS A 304 12.77 -19.88 -20.73
N ASP A 305 13.95 -20.34 -20.33
CA ASP A 305 14.56 -21.58 -20.85
C ASP A 305 13.95 -22.86 -20.22
N ASN A 306 13.21 -22.70 -19.10
CA ASN A 306 12.60 -23.82 -18.37
C ASN A 306 11.11 -23.58 -18.11
N PRO A 307 10.25 -23.62 -19.16
CA PRO A 307 8.82 -23.30 -19.05
C PRO A 307 8.08 -24.19 -18.04
N GLN A 308 8.49 -25.47 -17.88
CA GLN A 308 7.88 -26.36 -16.89
C GLN A 308 8.16 -25.89 -15.43
N VAL A 309 9.31 -25.25 -15.18
CA VAL A 309 9.61 -24.63 -13.87
C VAL A 309 8.72 -23.41 -13.66
N ALA A 310 8.57 -22.57 -14.68
CA ALA A 310 7.70 -21.40 -14.65
C ALA A 310 6.25 -21.80 -14.34
N GLU A 311 5.71 -22.79 -15.04
CA GLU A 311 4.36 -23.32 -14.81
C GLU A 311 4.20 -23.89 -13.39
N ARG A 312 5.18 -24.65 -12.91
CA ARG A 312 5.16 -25.21 -11.54
C ARG A 312 5.14 -24.13 -10.48
N LEU A 313 6.00 -23.10 -10.61
CA LEU A 313 6.05 -21.97 -9.67
C LEU A 313 4.73 -21.20 -9.68
N GLY A 314 4.18 -20.90 -10.86
CA GLY A 314 2.90 -20.20 -11.00
C GLY A 314 1.73 -20.99 -10.40
N ALA A 315 1.67 -22.32 -10.63
CA ALA A 315 0.64 -23.17 -10.05
C ALA A 315 0.72 -23.21 -8.52
N ALA A 316 1.93 -23.38 -7.97
CA ALA A 316 2.16 -23.39 -6.53
C ALA A 316 1.86 -22.01 -5.90
N ALA A 317 2.21 -20.90 -6.59
CA ALA A 317 1.87 -19.55 -6.18
C ALA A 317 0.36 -19.35 -6.04
N ARG A 318 -0.40 -19.79 -7.04
CA ARG A 318 -1.86 -19.69 -7.02
C ARG A 318 -2.47 -20.47 -5.86
N GLU A 319 -2.05 -21.71 -5.64
CA GLU A 319 -2.57 -22.54 -4.55
C GLU A 319 -2.32 -21.89 -3.20
N ASP A 320 -1.08 -21.48 -2.92
CA ASP A 320 -0.66 -20.84 -1.69
C ASP A 320 -1.43 -19.54 -1.41
N ILE A 321 -1.58 -18.66 -2.42
CA ILE A 321 -2.23 -17.36 -2.26
C ILE A 321 -3.75 -17.51 -2.08
N LEU A 322 -4.41 -18.39 -2.78
CA LEU A 322 -5.85 -18.60 -2.61
C LEU A 322 -6.19 -19.18 -1.24
N GLU A 323 -5.29 -19.95 -0.62
CA GLU A 323 -5.44 -20.46 0.74
C GLU A 323 -5.16 -19.37 1.79
N ARG A 324 -3.95 -18.77 1.77
CA ARG A 324 -3.51 -17.80 2.80
C ARG A 324 -4.31 -16.50 2.79
N TYR A 325 -4.72 -16.04 1.62
CA TYR A 325 -5.45 -14.80 1.42
C TYR A 325 -6.95 -15.02 1.16
N ASP A 326 -7.50 -16.16 1.63
CA ASP A 326 -8.95 -16.38 1.53
C ASP A 326 -9.72 -15.23 2.16
N ILE A 327 -10.59 -14.63 1.37
CA ILE A 327 -11.33 -13.43 1.78
C ILE A 327 -12.28 -13.70 2.94
N GLY A 328 -12.87 -14.91 3.00
CA GLY A 328 -13.76 -15.32 4.09
C GLY A 328 -13.01 -15.44 5.41
N ALA A 329 -11.86 -16.10 5.41
CA ALA A 329 -11.01 -16.22 6.57
C ALA A 329 -10.51 -14.84 7.08
N ASN A 330 -10.16 -13.93 6.16
CA ASN A 330 -9.71 -12.59 6.53
C ASN A 330 -10.84 -11.71 7.06
N ARG A 331 -12.07 -11.85 6.55
CA ARG A 331 -13.26 -11.23 7.14
C ARG A 331 -13.49 -11.69 8.58
N GLN A 332 -13.35 -12.99 8.85
CA GLN A 332 -13.48 -13.54 10.20
C GLN A 332 -12.38 -12.99 11.15
N ARG A 333 -11.14 -12.87 10.68
CA ARG A 333 -10.05 -12.24 11.47
C ARG A 333 -10.37 -10.77 11.81
N PHE A 334 -10.93 -10.01 10.86
CA PHE A 334 -11.37 -8.63 11.11
C PHE A 334 -12.48 -8.58 12.16
N LEU A 335 -13.52 -9.42 12.02
CA LEU A 335 -14.60 -9.49 13.01
C LEU A 335 -14.11 -9.90 14.40
N ALA A 336 -13.21 -10.85 14.48
CA ALA A 336 -12.60 -11.26 15.75
C ALA A 336 -11.81 -10.12 16.44
N ALA A 337 -11.14 -9.26 15.66
CA ALA A 337 -10.52 -8.06 16.22
C ALA A 337 -11.56 -7.05 16.73
N CYS A 338 -12.68 -6.89 15.99
CA CYS A 338 -13.81 -6.07 16.45
C CYS A 338 -14.41 -6.61 17.76
N GLU A 339 -14.63 -7.92 17.86
CA GLU A 339 -15.18 -8.57 19.06
C GLU A 339 -14.26 -8.37 20.28
N ARG A 340 -12.94 -8.48 20.09
CA ARG A 340 -11.98 -8.16 21.18
C ARG A 340 -12.07 -6.70 21.61
N ALA A 341 -12.19 -5.75 20.66
CA ALA A 341 -12.34 -4.34 21.02
C ALA A 341 -13.63 -4.07 21.80
N LEU A 342 -14.70 -4.83 21.56
CA LEU A 342 -15.97 -4.70 22.30
C LEU A 342 -15.89 -5.13 23.76
N THR A 343 -14.91 -5.95 24.13
CA THR A 343 -14.71 -6.34 25.55
C THR A 343 -14.16 -5.20 26.41
N ASP A 344 -13.54 -4.20 25.79
CA ASP A 344 -13.05 -3.02 26.50
C ASP A 344 -14.19 -2.04 26.79
N GLU A 345 -14.03 -1.22 27.82
CA GLU A 345 -14.92 -0.08 28.05
C GLU A 345 -14.66 1.04 27.05
N LYS A 346 -15.69 1.82 26.72
CA LYS A 346 -15.50 3.06 25.92
C LYS A 346 -14.67 4.06 26.73
N SER A 347 -13.65 4.64 26.12
CA SER A 347 -12.77 5.61 26.75
C SER A 347 -12.55 6.84 25.84
N ILE A 348 -12.08 7.93 26.43
CA ILE A 348 -11.73 9.14 25.67
C ILE A 348 -10.32 8.96 25.13
N HIS A 349 -10.21 8.87 23.80
CA HIS A 349 -8.92 8.84 23.10
C HIS A 349 -8.41 10.25 22.85
N ARG A 350 -7.12 10.45 23.11
CA ARG A 350 -6.45 11.73 22.88
C ARG A 350 -5.26 11.52 21.95
N PHE A 351 -5.23 12.28 20.88
CA PHE A 351 -4.15 12.29 19.91
C PHE A 351 -3.44 13.63 19.82
N ASP A 352 -3.98 14.67 20.46
CA ASP A 352 -3.38 16.00 20.57
C ASP A 352 -2.06 15.99 21.35
N ASP A 353 -1.85 15.01 22.22
CA ASP A 353 -0.59 14.77 22.92
C ASP A 353 0.45 14.01 22.09
N PHE A 354 0.04 13.34 21.03
CA PHE A 354 0.92 12.70 20.04
C PHE A 354 1.22 13.66 18.87
N PHE A 355 0.22 14.23 18.25
CA PHE A 355 0.35 15.24 17.18
C PHE A 355 0.52 16.64 17.79
N LYS A 356 1.69 16.89 18.39
CA LYS A 356 2.04 18.18 19.01
C LYS A 356 2.52 19.18 17.97
N GLY A 357 2.55 20.46 18.34
CA GLY A 357 3.10 21.52 17.51
C GLY A 357 2.27 21.82 16.26
N GLU A 358 2.97 22.18 15.19
CA GLU A 358 2.42 22.57 13.91
C GLU A 358 2.29 21.37 12.94
N PRO A 359 1.57 21.50 11.81
CA PRO A 359 1.39 20.41 10.85
C PRO A 359 2.67 19.76 10.32
N ALA A 360 3.77 20.52 10.18
CA ALA A 360 5.07 19.97 9.85
C ALA A 360 5.58 18.98 10.92
N ASP A 361 5.29 19.22 12.21
CA ASP A 361 5.64 18.28 13.28
C ASP A 361 4.78 17.01 13.22
N TRP A 362 3.51 17.13 12.79
CA TRP A 362 2.63 15.98 12.60
C TRP A 362 3.10 15.11 11.44
N PHE A 363 3.53 15.74 10.33
CA PHE A 363 4.18 15.02 9.22
C PHE A 363 5.40 14.22 9.73
N LEU A 364 6.25 14.83 10.54
CA LEU A 364 7.46 14.20 11.08
C LEU A 364 7.16 12.98 11.99
N THR A 365 5.94 12.82 12.51
CA THR A 365 5.60 11.59 13.26
C THR A 365 5.62 10.34 12.41
N GLY A 366 5.43 10.48 11.08
CA GLY A 366 5.52 9.39 10.12
C GLY A 366 6.90 9.21 9.50
N VAL A 367 7.88 10.06 9.85
CA VAL A 367 9.25 10.01 9.31
C VAL A 367 10.19 9.40 10.36
N ASN A 368 10.94 8.38 9.97
CA ASN A 368 11.91 7.71 10.86
C ASN A 368 13.35 7.97 10.38
N THR A 369 13.84 7.18 9.44
CA THR A 369 15.24 7.20 8.99
C THR A 369 15.65 8.54 8.37
N ASP A 370 14.75 9.17 7.60
CA ASP A 370 15.01 10.42 6.90
C ASP A 370 14.68 11.68 7.73
N ARG A 371 14.31 11.50 9.00
CA ARG A 371 13.89 12.62 9.86
C ARG A 371 14.94 13.73 9.98
N ALA A 372 16.21 13.34 10.07
CA ALA A 372 17.32 14.29 10.14
C ALA A 372 17.40 15.22 8.91
N CYS A 373 17.06 14.73 7.71
CA CYS A 373 17.04 15.53 6.50
C CYS A 373 16.04 16.70 6.60
N PHE A 374 14.87 16.45 7.19
CA PHE A 374 13.85 17.49 7.41
C PHE A 374 14.20 18.43 8.55
N GLU A 375 14.75 17.92 9.66
CA GLU A 375 15.15 18.74 10.81
C GLU A 375 16.33 19.66 10.48
N GLN A 376 17.24 19.24 9.57
CA GLN A 376 18.35 20.02 9.07
C GLN A 376 17.99 20.89 7.85
N ASP A 377 16.75 20.89 7.44
CA ASP A 377 16.22 21.60 6.28
C ASP A 377 16.88 21.22 4.94
N CYS A 378 17.30 19.97 4.82
CA CYS A 378 17.87 19.34 3.62
C CYS A 378 16.96 18.21 3.09
N PRO A 379 15.66 18.44 2.86
CA PRO A 379 14.70 17.36 2.51
C PRO A 379 14.97 16.74 1.14
N GLN A 380 15.73 17.40 0.26
CA GLN A 380 16.17 16.84 -1.03
C GLN A 380 17.09 15.62 -0.88
N ASP A 381 17.71 15.47 0.30
CA ASP A 381 18.58 14.33 0.61
C ASP A 381 17.78 13.14 1.18
N ALA A 382 16.50 13.33 1.44
CA ALA A 382 15.60 12.26 1.85
C ALA A 382 15.25 11.32 0.68
N GLY A 383 14.79 10.12 1.02
CA GLY A 383 14.44 9.11 0.04
C GLY A 383 13.39 9.56 -0.99
N ARG A 384 13.46 9.03 -2.21
CA ARG A 384 12.54 9.37 -3.33
C ARG A 384 11.05 9.14 -3.03
N ILE A 385 10.74 8.42 -1.96
CA ILE A 385 9.38 8.18 -1.46
C ILE A 385 8.65 9.49 -1.12
N PHE A 386 9.36 10.55 -0.78
CA PHE A 386 8.79 11.85 -0.43
C PHE A 386 8.49 12.75 -1.64
N GLY A 387 8.91 12.38 -2.84
CA GLY A 387 8.72 13.16 -4.08
C GLY A 387 7.29 13.15 -4.65
N GLU A 388 6.43 12.26 -4.15
CA GLU A 388 5.04 12.16 -4.63
C GLU A 388 4.17 13.34 -4.15
N ALA A 389 3.26 13.75 -5.03
CA ALA A 389 2.30 14.83 -4.72
C ALA A 389 1.20 14.42 -3.73
N THR A 390 1.10 13.12 -3.41
CA THR A 390 0.13 12.49 -2.51
C THR A 390 0.86 11.60 -1.50
N LYS A 391 0.23 10.56 -0.98
CA LYS A 391 0.85 9.53 -0.12
C LYS A 391 1.41 10.04 1.22
N GLY A 392 0.82 11.15 1.74
CA GLY A 392 1.27 11.73 3.00
C GLY A 392 2.60 12.51 2.91
N SER A 393 3.11 12.78 1.71
CA SER A 393 4.35 13.54 1.48
C SER A 393 4.29 14.98 1.98
N PRO A 394 5.43 15.72 2.06
CA PRO A 394 5.41 17.15 2.36
C PRO A 394 4.52 17.95 1.42
N ALA A 395 4.51 17.63 0.12
CA ALA A 395 3.64 18.28 -0.86
C ALA A 395 2.15 18.00 -0.60
N HIS A 396 1.83 16.80 -0.11
CA HIS A 396 0.47 16.46 0.29
C HIS A 396 0.03 17.23 1.54
N TYR A 397 0.86 17.26 2.57
CA TYR A 397 0.60 18.01 3.80
C TYR A 397 0.50 19.50 3.55
N SER A 398 1.38 20.08 2.73
CA SER A 398 1.38 21.51 2.38
C SER A 398 0.07 21.98 1.72
N ARG A 399 -0.62 21.12 0.94
CA ARG A 399 -1.93 21.47 0.37
C ARG A 399 -3.03 21.59 1.41
N TYR A 400 -2.95 20.80 2.48
CA TYR A 400 -3.92 20.81 3.58
C TYR A 400 -3.62 21.92 4.58
N PHE A 401 -2.36 22.26 4.78
CA PHE A 401 -1.86 23.17 5.81
C PHE A 401 -1.03 24.27 5.16
N GLN A 402 -1.71 25.10 4.36
CA GLN A 402 -1.08 26.14 3.52
C GLN A 402 -0.34 27.19 4.34
N GLU A 403 -0.72 27.39 5.62
CA GLU A 403 -0.08 28.32 6.53
C GLU A 403 1.26 27.80 7.11
N ASP A 404 1.55 26.51 7.01
CA ASP A 404 2.82 25.95 7.49
C ASP A 404 3.92 26.12 6.45
N SER A 405 4.76 27.13 6.66
CA SER A 405 5.86 27.48 5.75
C SER A 405 6.96 26.41 5.66
N ARG A 406 7.13 25.54 6.68
CA ARG A 406 8.10 24.44 6.64
C ARG A 406 7.68 23.39 5.61
N LEU A 407 6.41 23.00 5.62
CA LEU A 407 5.86 22.06 4.65
C LEU A 407 5.99 22.56 3.21
N ALA A 408 5.65 23.83 2.97
CA ALA A 408 5.78 24.45 1.66
C ALA A 408 7.24 24.46 1.17
N ARG A 409 8.19 24.82 2.06
CA ARG A 409 9.62 24.82 1.76
C ARG A 409 10.16 23.42 1.50
N TRP A 410 9.81 22.43 2.31
CA TRP A 410 10.22 21.04 2.10
C TRP A 410 9.70 20.48 0.78
N ALA A 411 8.43 20.69 0.46
CA ALA A 411 7.83 20.29 -0.81
C ALA A 411 8.58 20.90 -2.02
N TRP A 412 8.90 22.20 -1.93
CA TRP A 412 9.66 22.91 -2.96
C TRP A 412 11.08 22.37 -3.14
N ASN A 413 11.81 22.14 -2.05
CA ASN A 413 13.20 21.66 -2.10
C ASN A 413 13.28 20.24 -2.68
N ILE A 414 12.35 19.35 -2.33
CA ILE A 414 12.29 17.98 -2.87
C ILE A 414 12.04 18.02 -4.40
N GLN A 415 11.11 18.85 -4.87
CA GLN A 415 10.83 18.97 -6.30
C GLN A 415 12.05 19.47 -7.08
N ARG A 416 12.75 20.49 -6.59
CA ARG A 416 13.96 21.02 -7.24
C ARG A 416 15.15 20.07 -7.17
N GLY A 417 15.28 19.29 -6.10
CA GLY A 417 16.31 18.26 -5.98
C GLY A 417 16.12 17.16 -7.04
N GLY A 418 14.89 16.77 -7.33
CA GLY A 418 14.54 15.84 -8.40
C GLY A 418 14.90 16.36 -9.82
N GLU A 419 14.69 17.65 -10.09
CA GLU A 419 15.05 18.26 -11.38
C GLU A 419 16.57 18.25 -11.62
N LYS A 420 17.37 18.59 -10.62
CA LYS A 420 18.85 18.58 -10.73
C LYS A 420 19.45 17.19 -10.90
N ALA A 421 18.84 16.16 -10.28
CA ALA A 421 19.29 14.77 -10.45
C ALA A 421 19.00 14.23 -11.86
N ASN A 422 18.07 14.83 -12.60
CA ASN A 422 17.72 14.43 -13.95
C ASN A 422 18.55 15.18 -15.03
N GLU A 423 19.27 16.25 -14.67
CA GLU A 423 20.15 17.01 -15.57
C GLU A 423 21.63 16.57 -15.48
N SER A 424 21.99 15.74 -14.52
CA SER A 424 23.34 15.17 -14.33
C SER A 424 23.39 13.72 -14.79
#